data_5e4a93b912ffd9b326675cc2fb1ffbb9
#
_entry.id   5e4a93b912ffd9b326675cc2fb1ffbb9
#
_cell.length_a   1.000
_cell.length_b   1.000
_cell.length_c   1.000
_cell.angle_alpha   90.00
_cell.angle_beta   90.00
_cell.angle_gamma   90.00
#
_symmetry.space_group_name_H-M   'P 1'
#
loop_
_entity.id
_entity.type
_entity.pdbx_description
1 polymer ?
#
loop_
_entity_poly.entity_id
_entity_poly.type
_entity_poly.pdbx_seq_one_letter_code
_entity_poly.pdbx_strand_id
1 'polypeptide(L)'
;MTHSILEPNGLKIETPVGNILHTGDWKCDPDPLIGENINSNRLKEIGKEGVLAMICDSTNVFSAGRAGSELDVRKNMLKVMERLDKRIIVTSFASNVARMETAFYCAEKTGRQIALVGRSMHRICLLYTSDAADE
;
A
#
# COMPACT_ATOMS: atom_id res chain seq x y z
N MET A 1 8.02 6.45 -1.60
CA MET A 1 7.58 5.29 -2.43
C MET A 1 6.11 5.05 -2.21
N THR A 2 5.39 4.30 -3.05
CA THR A 2 4.03 3.83 -2.75
C THR A 2 4.03 2.33 -2.51
N HIS A 3 3.24 1.89 -1.56
CA HIS A 3 2.93 0.49 -1.25
C HIS A 3 1.66 0.42 -0.39
N SER A 4 1.29 -0.76 0.08
CA SER A 4 0.12 -0.98 0.93
C SER A 4 0.37 -0.76 2.44
N ILE A 5 1.52 -0.22 2.81
CA ILE A 5 1.93 0.13 4.18
C ILE A 5 1.93 1.65 4.38
N LEU A 6 1.95 2.11 5.63
CA LEU A 6 1.82 3.55 5.97
C LEU A 6 2.95 4.41 5.38
N GLU A 7 4.21 4.01 5.57
CA GLU A 7 5.37 4.82 5.18
C GLU A 7 6.39 4.01 4.37
N PRO A 8 6.09 3.70 3.10
CA PRO A 8 7.05 2.98 2.26
C PRO A 8 8.19 3.90 1.83
N ASN A 9 9.40 3.61 2.27
CA ASN A 9 10.59 4.38 1.97
C ASN A 9 11.55 3.62 1.06
N GLY A 10 12.17 4.34 0.11
CA GLY A 10 13.36 3.89 -0.60
C GLY A 10 14.60 4.57 -0.02
N LEU A 11 15.74 3.90 -0.10
CA LEU A 11 17.02 4.39 0.40
C LEU A 11 17.97 4.66 -0.77
N LYS A 12 18.55 5.87 -0.82
CA LYS A 12 19.72 6.16 -1.61
C LYS A 12 20.93 6.02 -0.68
N ILE A 13 21.83 5.11 -1.01
CA ILE A 13 23.05 4.83 -0.24
C ILE A 13 24.23 5.36 -1.04
N GLU A 14 24.90 6.37 -0.51
CA GLU A 14 26.08 6.95 -1.12
C GLU A 14 27.34 6.23 -0.63
N THR A 15 28.16 5.76 -1.55
CA THR A 15 29.41 5.07 -1.24
C THR A 15 30.56 5.70 -2.02
N PRO A 16 31.83 5.49 -1.59
CA PRO A 16 32.99 6.00 -2.33
C PRO A 16 33.10 5.49 -3.76
N VAL A 17 32.44 4.38 -4.11
CA VAL A 17 32.49 3.76 -5.43
C VAL A 17 31.24 4.03 -6.27
N GLY A 18 30.21 4.65 -5.70
CA GLY A 18 28.97 5.01 -6.41
C GLY A 18 27.72 4.90 -5.56
N ASN A 19 26.60 5.31 -6.11
CA ASN A 19 25.31 5.32 -5.43
C ASN A 19 24.59 4.00 -5.62
N ILE A 20 23.94 3.52 -4.57
CA ILE A 20 23.05 2.36 -4.59
C ILE A 20 21.64 2.85 -4.27
N LEU A 21 20.65 2.43 -5.06
CA LEU A 21 19.24 2.67 -4.78
C LEU A 21 18.58 1.37 -4.30
N HIS A 22 18.08 1.37 -3.06
CA HIS A 22 17.28 0.28 -2.51
C HIS A 22 15.83 0.76 -2.41
N THR A 23 14.93 0.13 -3.16
CA THR A 23 13.53 0.58 -3.24
C THR A 23 12.67 0.12 -2.05
N GLY A 24 13.08 -0.93 -1.36
CA GLY A 24 12.16 -1.69 -0.53
C GLY A 24 11.06 -2.33 -1.38
N ASP A 25 9.98 -2.74 -0.75
CA ASP A 25 8.76 -3.13 -1.44
C ASP A 25 8.11 -1.88 -2.03
N TRP A 26 7.82 -1.89 -3.30
CA TRP A 26 7.29 -0.73 -4.00
C TRP A 26 6.29 -1.09 -5.10
N LYS A 27 5.39 -0.14 -5.36
CA LYS A 27 4.38 -0.22 -6.40
C LYS A 27 4.18 1.18 -6.98
N CYS A 28 4.14 1.32 -8.28
CA CYS A 28 3.73 2.58 -8.91
C CYS A 28 2.20 2.66 -8.94
N ASP A 29 1.60 3.03 -7.83
CA ASP A 29 0.16 3.27 -7.74
C ASP A 29 -0.12 4.74 -8.06
N PRO A 30 -0.93 5.04 -9.10
CA PRO A 30 -1.29 6.42 -9.44
C PRO A 30 -2.27 7.04 -8.43
N ASP A 31 -3.06 6.21 -7.75
CA ASP A 31 -4.11 6.62 -6.81
C ASP A 31 -4.00 5.81 -5.50
N PRO A 32 -2.92 6.01 -4.74
CA PRO A 32 -2.75 5.33 -3.46
C PRO A 32 -3.81 5.81 -2.48
N LEU A 33 -4.30 4.90 -1.63
CA LEU A 33 -5.27 5.23 -0.57
C LEU A 33 -4.59 5.65 0.73
N ILE A 34 -3.31 5.33 0.86
CA ILE A 34 -2.50 5.60 2.05
C ILE A 34 -1.16 6.18 1.59
N GLY A 35 -0.71 7.20 2.29
CA GLY A 35 0.53 7.89 2.01
C GLY A 35 0.48 8.75 0.74
N GLU A 36 1.63 9.27 0.37
CA GLU A 36 1.79 10.15 -0.78
C GLU A 36 2.14 9.37 -2.05
N ASN A 37 1.86 9.99 -3.19
CA ASN A 37 2.32 9.48 -4.48
C ASN A 37 3.84 9.39 -4.54
N ILE A 38 4.35 8.47 -5.36
CA ILE A 38 5.79 8.39 -5.63
C ILE A 38 6.30 9.74 -6.15
N ASN A 39 7.34 10.26 -5.49
CA ASN A 39 8.02 11.47 -5.96
C ASN A 39 8.89 11.13 -7.19
N SER A 40 8.25 11.14 -8.37
CA SER A 40 8.91 10.84 -9.64
C SER A 40 10.06 11.81 -9.96
N ASN A 41 9.99 13.07 -9.51
CA ASN A 41 11.04 14.04 -9.73
C ASN A 41 12.29 13.67 -8.92
N ARG A 42 12.10 13.27 -7.65
CA ARG A 42 13.22 12.81 -6.83
C ARG A 42 13.90 11.56 -7.40
N LEU A 43 13.12 10.61 -7.92
CA LEU A 43 13.70 9.43 -8.59
C LEU A 43 14.47 9.81 -9.85
N LYS A 44 13.99 10.76 -10.64
CA LYS A 44 14.70 11.28 -11.82
C LYS A 44 16.02 11.98 -11.44
N GLU A 45 16.03 12.74 -10.34
CA GLU A 45 17.24 13.37 -9.82
C GLU A 45 18.28 12.32 -9.43
N ILE A 46 17.89 11.31 -8.64
CA ILE A 46 18.75 10.20 -8.26
C ILE A 46 19.32 9.49 -9.50
N GLY A 47 18.47 9.27 -10.51
CA GLY A 47 18.93 8.69 -11.78
C GLY A 47 19.95 9.56 -12.52
N LYS A 48 19.80 10.90 -12.49
CA LYS A 48 20.79 11.83 -13.08
C LYS A 48 22.11 11.89 -12.32
N GLU A 49 22.08 11.73 -11.01
CA GLU A 49 23.28 11.63 -10.17
C GLU A 49 24.10 10.35 -10.44
N GLY A 50 23.48 9.37 -11.09
CA GLY A 50 24.05 8.08 -11.40
C GLY A 50 23.79 7.03 -10.31
N VAL A 51 23.32 5.86 -10.71
CA VAL A 51 23.07 4.71 -9.84
C VAL A 51 23.92 3.55 -10.30
N LEU A 52 24.88 3.16 -9.46
CA LEU A 52 25.79 2.04 -9.72
C LEU A 52 25.05 0.70 -9.65
N ALA A 53 24.15 0.56 -8.67
CA ALA A 53 23.35 -0.65 -8.48
C ALA A 53 21.97 -0.30 -7.94
N MET A 54 20.97 -1.08 -8.36
CA MET A 54 19.61 -0.98 -7.83
C MET A 54 19.20 -2.32 -7.20
N ILE A 55 18.77 -2.27 -5.94
CA ILE A 55 18.16 -3.39 -5.23
C ILE A 55 16.68 -3.10 -5.17
N CYS A 56 15.86 -3.87 -5.89
CA CYS A 56 14.43 -3.59 -5.99
C CYS A 56 13.59 -4.85 -5.80
N ASP A 57 12.37 -4.67 -5.31
CA ASP A 57 11.35 -5.70 -5.37
C ASP A 57 11.07 -6.05 -6.83
N SER A 58 11.13 -7.34 -7.12
CA SER A 58 10.91 -7.91 -8.43
C SER A 58 9.86 -9.02 -8.43
N THR A 59 9.01 -9.06 -7.41
CA THR A 59 7.99 -10.10 -7.20
C THR A 59 7.12 -10.32 -8.44
N ASN A 60 6.79 -9.25 -9.15
CA ASN A 60 5.94 -9.28 -10.35
C ASN A 60 6.69 -9.12 -11.67
N VAL A 61 8.01 -9.34 -11.70
CA VAL A 61 8.83 -9.12 -12.91
C VAL A 61 8.37 -9.94 -14.13
N PHE A 62 7.81 -11.12 -13.91
CA PHE A 62 7.27 -11.98 -14.97
C PHE A 62 5.78 -11.76 -15.26
N SER A 63 5.11 -10.89 -14.51
CA SER A 63 3.68 -10.61 -14.70
C SER A 63 3.50 -9.53 -15.76
N ALA A 64 2.84 -9.87 -16.86
CA ALA A 64 2.52 -8.91 -17.90
C ALA A 64 1.45 -7.92 -17.44
N GLY A 65 1.51 -6.68 -17.95
CA GLY A 65 0.51 -5.65 -17.67
C GLY A 65 0.90 -4.70 -16.54
N ARG A 66 -0.10 -4.04 -15.96
CA ARG A 66 0.06 -3.10 -14.83
C ARG A 66 -0.76 -3.58 -13.65
N ALA A 67 -0.21 -3.46 -12.47
CA ALA A 67 -1.00 -3.59 -11.24
C ALA A 67 -2.02 -2.44 -11.18
N GLY A 68 -3.28 -2.73 -10.90
CA GLY A 68 -4.30 -1.71 -10.67
C GLY A 68 -4.02 -0.89 -9.41
N SER A 69 -4.76 0.21 -9.22
CA SER A 69 -4.64 1.02 -8.01
C SER A 69 -5.41 0.42 -6.82
N GLU A 70 -5.04 0.80 -5.60
CA GLU A 70 -5.84 0.45 -4.42
C GLU A 70 -7.22 1.11 -4.47
N LEU A 71 -7.35 2.28 -5.11
CA LEU A 71 -8.64 2.92 -5.35
C LEU A 71 -9.56 2.06 -6.24
N ASP A 72 -9.01 1.40 -7.28
CA ASP A 72 -9.79 0.49 -8.12
C ASP A 72 -10.25 -0.74 -7.32
N VAL A 73 -9.40 -1.26 -6.45
CA VAL A 73 -9.76 -2.35 -5.54
C VAL A 73 -10.91 -1.93 -4.63
N ARG A 74 -10.85 -0.73 -4.04
CA ARG A 74 -11.91 -0.19 -3.19
C ARG A 74 -13.24 -0.09 -3.94
N LYS A 75 -13.23 0.52 -5.12
CA LYS A 75 -14.43 0.66 -5.96
C LYS A 75 -15.06 -0.69 -6.31
N ASN A 76 -14.23 -1.67 -6.66
CA ASN A 76 -14.71 -2.99 -7.05
C ASN A 76 -15.19 -3.81 -5.83
N MET A 77 -14.49 -3.71 -4.70
CA MET A 77 -14.91 -4.36 -3.45
C MET A 77 -16.26 -3.83 -2.99
N LEU A 78 -16.47 -2.51 -3.03
CA LEU A 78 -17.77 -1.90 -2.69
C LEU A 78 -18.89 -2.45 -3.58
N LYS A 79 -18.71 -2.45 -4.90
CA LYS A 79 -19.72 -3.01 -5.84
C LYS A 79 -20.06 -4.48 -5.56
N VAL A 80 -19.07 -5.28 -5.12
CA VAL A 80 -19.31 -6.68 -4.75
C VAL A 80 -20.11 -6.74 -3.45
N MET A 81 -19.71 -5.97 -2.43
CA MET A 81 -20.33 -6.00 -1.11
C MET A 81 -21.78 -5.48 -1.12
N GLU A 82 -22.12 -4.49 -1.97
CA GLU A 82 -23.47 -3.97 -2.16
C GLU A 82 -24.45 -5.02 -2.68
N ARG A 83 -23.97 -6.05 -3.37
CA ARG A 83 -24.79 -7.13 -3.94
C ARG A 83 -25.02 -8.29 -2.98
N LEU A 84 -24.32 -8.29 -1.85
CA LEU A 84 -24.35 -9.39 -0.88
C LEU A 84 -25.18 -9.00 0.33
N ASP A 85 -26.12 -9.85 0.72
CA ASP A 85 -27.03 -9.65 1.87
C ASP A 85 -26.56 -10.41 3.11
N LYS A 86 -25.68 -11.36 2.98
CA LYS A 86 -25.16 -12.21 4.05
C LYS A 86 -23.85 -11.72 4.63
N ARG A 87 -23.32 -12.47 5.60
CA ARG A 87 -22.02 -12.23 6.22
C ARG A 87 -20.90 -12.34 5.17
N ILE A 88 -19.99 -11.40 5.19
CA ILE A 88 -18.83 -11.35 4.29
C ILE A 88 -17.57 -11.61 5.11
N ILE A 89 -16.68 -12.45 4.60
CA ILE A 89 -15.36 -12.69 5.16
C ILE A 89 -14.34 -12.12 4.17
N VAL A 90 -13.53 -11.18 4.64
CA VAL A 90 -12.42 -10.61 3.87
C VAL A 90 -11.11 -11.13 4.46
N THR A 91 -10.26 -11.71 3.63
CA THR A 91 -8.92 -12.15 4.03
C THR A 91 -7.87 -11.26 3.40
N SER A 92 -6.89 -10.83 4.19
CA SER A 92 -5.78 -10.00 3.74
C SER A 92 -4.56 -10.21 4.63
N PHE A 93 -3.38 -9.87 4.14
CA PHE A 93 -2.22 -9.71 5.00
C PHE A 93 -2.46 -8.55 5.98
N ALA A 94 -2.10 -8.74 7.24
CA ALA A 94 -2.23 -7.68 8.24
C ALA A 94 -1.37 -6.45 7.92
N SER A 95 -0.24 -6.63 7.23
CA SER A 95 0.61 -5.54 6.74
C SER A 95 -0.01 -4.73 5.60
N ASN A 96 -1.08 -5.21 4.96
CA ASN A 96 -1.77 -4.45 3.92
C ASN A 96 -2.80 -3.51 4.54
N VAL A 97 -2.33 -2.38 5.05
CA VAL A 97 -3.16 -1.36 5.70
C VAL A 97 -4.16 -0.75 4.73
N ALA A 98 -3.77 -0.52 3.47
CA ALA A 98 -4.66 0.00 2.42
C ALA A 98 -5.88 -0.92 2.19
N ARG A 99 -5.69 -2.24 2.31
CA ARG A 99 -6.78 -3.21 2.19
C ARG A 99 -7.69 -3.24 3.41
N MET A 100 -7.13 -3.07 4.62
CA MET A 100 -7.91 -2.95 5.85
C MET A 100 -8.78 -1.70 5.80
N GLU A 101 -8.21 -0.57 5.45
CA GLU A 101 -8.92 0.71 5.29
C GLU A 101 -10.04 0.59 4.24
N THR A 102 -9.77 -0.08 3.12
CA THR A 102 -10.78 -0.39 2.11
C THR A 102 -11.93 -1.24 2.66
N ALA A 103 -11.62 -2.25 3.48
CA ALA A 103 -12.66 -3.09 4.09
C ALA A 103 -13.52 -2.28 5.08
N PHE A 104 -12.92 -1.39 5.88
CA PHE A 104 -13.63 -0.48 6.77
C PHE A 104 -14.55 0.48 6.01
N TYR A 105 -14.00 1.14 4.99
CA TYR A 105 -14.77 2.01 4.10
C TYR A 105 -16.00 1.29 3.49
N CYS A 106 -15.78 0.10 2.93
CA CYS A 106 -16.85 -0.68 2.31
C CYS A 106 -17.93 -1.12 3.33
N ALA A 107 -17.52 -1.50 4.54
CA ALA A 107 -18.44 -1.87 5.60
C ALA A 107 -19.30 -0.68 6.03
N GLU A 108 -18.69 0.49 6.23
CA GLU A 108 -19.42 1.73 6.54
C GLU A 108 -20.46 2.06 5.45
N LYS A 109 -20.04 2.06 4.18
CA LYS A 109 -20.93 2.36 3.05
C LYS A 109 -22.07 1.36 2.86
N THR A 110 -21.90 0.13 3.31
CA THR A 110 -22.94 -0.92 3.23
C THR A 110 -23.67 -1.15 4.55
N GLY A 111 -23.46 -0.29 5.57
CA GLY A 111 -24.11 -0.38 6.88
C GLY A 111 -23.74 -1.64 7.67
N ARG A 112 -22.56 -2.18 7.48
CA ARG A 112 -22.09 -3.43 8.11
C ARG A 112 -21.17 -3.14 9.29
N GLN A 113 -21.25 -4.00 10.30
CA GLN A 113 -20.30 -4.01 11.41
C GLN A 113 -19.08 -4.87 11.04
N ILE A 114 -17.91 -4.50 11.56
CA ILE A 114 -16.66 -5.21 11.36
C ILE A 114 -16.27 -5.94 12.62
N ALA A 115 -15.83 -7.19 12.44
CA ALA A 115 -15.15 -7.97 13.46
C ALA A 115 -13.75 -8.35 12.93
N LEU A 116 -12.71 -8.02 13.68
CA LEU A 116 -11.34 -8.39 13.35
C LEU A 116 -11.00 -9.74 13.95
N VAL A 117 -10.30 -10.57 13.18
CA VAL A 117 -9.83 -11.88 13.62
C VAL A 117 -8.33 -11.98 13.37
N GLY A 118 -7.55 -12.19 14.42
CA GLY A 118 -6.09 -12.31 14.37
C GLY A 118 -5.36 -11.17 15.07
N ARG A 119 -4.35 -11.52 15.87
CA ARG A 119 -3.58 -10.55 16.68
C ARG A 119 -2.95 -9.43 15.84
N SER A 120 -2.39 -9.77 14.70
CA SER A 120 -1.74 -8.79 13.83
C SER A 120 -2.74 -7.78 13.24
N MET A 121 -3.96 -8.21 12.90
CA MET A 121 -5.03 -7.33 12.44
C MET A 121 -5.44 -6.33 13.54
N HIS A 122 -5.64 -6.81 14.76
CA HIS A 122 -5.94 -5.95 15.91
C HIS A 122 -4.82 -4.94 16.17
N ARG A 123 -3.56 -5.38 16.15
CA ARG A 123 -2.40 -4.48 16.38
C ARG A 123 -2.32 -3.37 15.34
N ILE A 124 -2.45 -3.70 14.06
CA ILE A 124 -2.38 -2.70 12.99
C ILE A 124 -3.58 -1.75 13.07
N CYS A 125 -4.78 -2.27 13.36
CA CYS A 125 -5.96 -1.43 13.54
C CYS A 125 -5.78 -0.41 14.67
N LEU A 126 -5.22 -0.81 15.81
CA LEU A 126 -4.94 0.10 16.92
C LEU A 126 -3.91 1.17 16.54
N LEU A 127 -2.84 0.80 15.84
CA LEU A 127 -1.84 1.77 15.36
C LEU A 127 -2.47 2.78 14.39
N TYR A 128 -3.26 2.30 13.44
CA TYR A 128 -3.93 3.16 12.47
C TYR A 128 -4.94 4.13 13.10
N THR A 129 -5.67 3.70 14.14
CA THR A 129 -6.67 4.54 14.81
C THR A 129 -6.05 5.50 15.83
N SER A 130 -4.89 5.18 16.42
CA SER A 130 -4.19 6.10 17.34
C SER A 130 -3.57 7.29 16.60
N ASP A 131 -2.99 7.07 15.44
CA ASP A 131 -2.42 8.17 14.63
C ASP A 131 -3.51 9.13 14.10
N ALA A 132 -4.74 8.64 13.89
CA ALA A 132 -5.87 9.48 13.47
C ALA A 132 -6.50 10.29 14.62
N ALA A 133 -6.12 10.05 15.86
CA ALA A 133 -6.64 10.77 17.03
C ALA A 133 -5.76 11.97 17.44
N ASP A 134 -4.55 12.08 16.85
CA ASP A 134 -3.57 13.14 17.17
C ASP A 134 -3.55 14.27 16.09
N GLU A 135 -4.43 14.22 15.08
CA GLU A 135 -4.70 15.31 14.14
C GLU A 135 -6.03 16.03 14.49
#